data_8a6040c4b012bbc074376254d4535ddc
#
_entry.id   8a6040c4b012bbc074376254d4535ddc
#
_cell.length_a   1.000
_cell.length_b   1.000
_cell.length_c   1.000
_cell.angle_alpha   90.00
_cell.angle_beta   90.00
_cell.angle_gamma   90.00
#
_symmetry.space_group_name_H-M   'P 1'
#
loop_
_entity.id
_entity.type
_entity.pdbx_description
1 polymer ?
#
loop_
_entity_poly.entity_id
_entity_poly.type
_entity_poly.pdbx_seq_one_letter_code
_entity_poly.pdbx_strand_id
1 'polypeptide(L)'
;MLKNYINMVNIHNFLLYQRFDILYLKKIKLISLLVFTSLIFISTANAKYASFVINENTKRIYHNTNADTRNYPASLTKIMTLYMIFDALKYKKVSMNTKFKISKRATRQPPSKLNLTAGSKITVKNAIFALITKSANDVATVVAENLGKSERNFAKLMTKKAKKLGMTRTIFKNASGLPNRGQLSTARDMATLGMAIRKNHPNFFKLFKTKSFVYKGIKYTNHNNLLGSYSGTDGIKTGYTNASGFNLVASVERNGQRIIGVVFGGKKARSRDKHMIKLLNKYFKTVPSKPLVRIAKPSELPKNRPKLTVVEKNIKNFSIPPKVVNISSSNSLQDDWFI
;
A
#
# COMPACT_ATOMS: atom_id res chain seq x y z
N MET A 1 -77.13 10.61 46.19
CA MET A 1 -75.84 9.94 46.41
C MET A 1 -75.20 9.39 45.07
N LEU A 2 -75.93 8.66 44.24
CA LEU A 2 -75.40 8.00 43.01
C LEU A 2 -74.74 8.99 41.98
N LYS A 3 -75.37 10.16 41.80
CA LYS A 3 -74.89 11.18 40.81
C LYS A 3 -73.53 11.80 41.22
N ASN A 4 -73.26 11.95 42.50
CA ASN A 4 -72.01 12.47 43.02
C ASN A 4 -70.90 11.42 42.93
N TYR A 5 -71.23 10.13 43.04
CA TYR A 5 -70.28 9.02 42.87
C TYR A 5 -69.79 8.87 41.43
N ILE A 6 -70.75 8.97 40.43
CA ILE A 6 -70.40 8.90 39.03
C ILE A 6 -69.54 10.07 38.59
N ASN A 7 -69.77 11.27 39.07
CA ASN A 7 -68.90 12.43 38.77
C ASN A 7 -67.50 12.28 39.38
N MET A 8 -67.38 11.72 40.60
CA MET A 8 -66.08 11.49 41.23
C MET A 8 -65.22 10.42 40.43
N VAL A 9 -65.86 9.36 39.95
CA VAL A 9 -65.23 8.33 39.15
C VAL A 9 -64.74 8.87 37.76
N ASN A 10 -65.55 9.72 37.11
CA ASN A 10 -65.24 10.39 35.90
C ASN A 10 -64.06 11.36 36.05
N ILE A 11 -64.04 12.15 37.12
CA ILE A 11 -62.90 13.05 37.40
C ILE A 11 -61.62 12.26 37.72
N HIS A 12 -61.73 11.15 38.42
CA HIS A 12 -60.57 10.32 38.75
C HIS A 12 -59.99 9.66 37.48
N ASN A 13 -60.83 9.12 36.62
CA ASN A 13 -60.38 8.55 35.32
C ASN A 13 -59.80 9.62 34.39
N PHE A 14 -60.37 10.82 34.37
CA PHE A 14 -59.84 11.96 33.57
C PHE A 14 -58.42 12.36 34.06
N LEU A 15 -58.21 12.44 35.36
CA LEU A 15 -56.90 12.76 35.95
C LEU A 15 -55.86 11.65 35.73
N LEU A 16 -56.30 10.38 35.74
CA LEU A 16 -55.45 9.26 35.37
C LEU A 16 -55.02 9.31 33.88
N TYR A 17 -55.94 9.59 32.97
CA TYR A 17 -55.67 9.77 31.55
C TYR A 17 -54.66 10.91 31.34
N GLN A 18 -54.87 12.06 31.92
CA GLN A 18 -53.92 13.18 31.83
C GLN A 18 -52.51 12.83 32.37
N ARG A 19 -52.42 12.05 33.45
CA ARG A 19 -51.13 11.58 33.98
C ARG A 19 -50.45 10.60 33.06
N PHE A 20 -51.18 9.70 32.37
CA PHE A 20 -50.65 8.78 31.38
C PHE A 20 -50.09 9.52 30.17
N ASP A 21 -50.81 10.51 29.66
CA ASP A 21 -50.36 11.31 28.52
C ASP A 21 -49.08 12.10 28.84
N ILE A 22 -48.98 12.69 30.00
CA ILE A 22 -47.81 13.44 30.45
C ILE A 22 -46.57 12.51 30.59
N LEU A 23 -46.76 11.32 31.17
CA LEU A 23 -45.70 10.32 31.29
C LEU A 23 -45.25 9.78 29.91
N TYR A 24 -46.18 9.55 29.01
CA TYR A 24 -45.91 9.10 27.65
C TYR A 24 -45.15 10.16 26.85
N LEU A 25 -45.58 11.43 26.91
CA LEU A 25 -44.90 12.55 26.31
C LEU A 25 -43.47 12.77 26.87
N LYS A 26 -43.28 12.59 28.19
CA LYS A 26 -41.96 12.64 28.81
C LYS A 26 -41.04 11.51 28.31
N LYS A 27 -41.56 10.28 28.16
CA LYS A 27 -40.80 9.15 27.55
C LYS A 27 -40.42 9.40 26.11
N ILE A 28 -41.34 9.93 25.28
CA ILE A 28 -41.03 10.28 23.88
C ILE A 28 -39.94 11.35 23.81
N LYS A 29 -40.03 12.41 24.64
CA LYS A 29 -38.99 13.46 24.70
C LYS A 29 -37.63 12.90 25.12
N LEU A 30 -37.61 11.99 26.10
CA LEU A 30 -36.37 11.34 26.55
C LEU A 30 -35.79 10.46 25.48
N ILE A 31 -36.59 9.67 24.77
CA ILE A 31 -36.16 8.82 23.63
C ILE A 31 -35.65 9.69 22.47
N SER A 32 -36.35 10.76 22.12
CA SER A 32 -35.91 11.68 21.07
C SER A 32 -34.59 12.38 21.43
N LEU A 33 -34.40 12.75 22.70
CA LEU A 33 -33.16 13.34 23.19
C LEU A 33 -32.00 12.31 23.10
N LEU A 34 -32.24 11.04 23.50
CA LEU A 34 -31.26 9.95 23.38
C LEU A 34 -30.88 9.63 21.92
N VAL A 35 -31.85 9.63 21.00
CA VAL A 35 -31.61 9.46 19.57
C VAL A 35 -30.82 10.65 19.01
N PHE A 36 -31.20 11.88 19.39
CA PHE A 36 -30.52 13.09 18.95
C PHE A 36 -29.07 13.16 19.49
N THR A 37 -28.83 12.80 20.74
CA THR A 37 -27.46 12.74 21.30
C THR A 37 -26.63 11.62 20.67
N SER A 38 -27.23 10.48 20.30
CA SER A 38 -26.50 9.40 19.59
C SER A 38 -26.08 9.77 18.17
N LEU A 39 -26.81 10.66 17.50
CA LEU A 39 -26.47 11.20 16.16
C LEU A 39 -25.28 12.17 16.19
N ILE A 40 -25.00 12.82 17.33
CA ILE A 40 -23.88 13.77 17.47
C ILE A 40 -22.52 13.04 17.55
N PHE A 41 -22.48 11.77 17.90
CA PHE A 41 -21.25 10.95 17.97
C PHE A 41 -20.87 10.24 16.66
N ILE A 42 -21.43 10.63 15.50
CA ILE A 42 -20.89 10.18 14.22
C ILE A 42 -19.54 10.87 14.01
N SER A 43 -18.53 10.30 14.64
CA SER A 43 -17.13 10.69 14.40
C SER A 43 -16.83 10.44 12.93
N THR A 44 -16.79 11.50 12.15
CA THR A 44 -16.25 11.43 10.78
C THR A 44 -14.80 10.98 10.92
N ALA A 45 -14.51 9.76 10.49
CA ALA A 45 -13.15 9.24 10.43
C ALA A 45 -12.37 10.07 9.41
N ASN A 46 -11.88 11.23 9.84
CA ASN A 46 -11.00 12.04 9.01
C ASN A 46 -9.71 11.26 8.74
N ALA A 47 -9.30 11.26 7.47
CA ALA A 47 -8.02 10.70 7.05
C ALA A 47 -6.89 11.31 7.91
N LYS A 48 -6.20 10.48 8.69
CA LYS A 48 -5.11 10.93 9.54
C LYS A 48 -3.91 11.29 8.66
N TYR A 49 -3.51 12.56 8.71
CA TYR A 49 -2.33 13.01 8.00
C TYR A 49 -1.07 12.33 8.56
N ALA A 50 -0.24 11.81 7.66
CA ALA A 50 1.10 11.32 7.99
C ALA A 50 2.04 11.55 6.80
N SER A 51 3.32 11.85 7.09
CA SER A 51 4.34 11.97 6.06
C SER A 51 5.71 11.54 6.55
N PHE A 52 6.50 10.99 5.62
CA PHE A 52 7.81 10.46 5.91
C PHE A 52 8.74 10.63 4.71
N VAL A 53 9.98 11.05 4.94
CA VAL A 53 10.99 11.20 3.90
C VAL A 53 12.31 10.61 4.40
N ILE A 54 12.87 9.68 3.63
CA ILE A 54 14.09 8.96 3.95
C ILE A 54 15.02 8.89 2.74
N ASN A 55 16.32 9.04 2.98
CA ASN A 55 17.33 8.69 1.99
C ASN A 55 17.52 7.18 1.97
N GLU A 56 17.38 6.58 0.79
CA GLU A 56 17.49 5.13 0.65
C GLU A 56 18.91 4.61 0.90
N ASN A 57 19.93 5.37 0.52
CA ASN A 57 21.33 4.97 0.63
C ASN A 57 21.83 5.05 2.09
N THR A 58 21.67 6.22 2.71
CA THR A 58 22.19 6.51 4.04
C THR A 58 21.26 6.13 5.18
N LYS A 59 19.99 5.81 4.88
CA LYS A 59 18.89 5.59 5.84
C LYS A 59 18.56 6.81 6.71
N ARG A 60 19.16 7.98 6.42
CA ARG A 60 18.86 9.22 7.14
C ARG A 60 17.43 9.66 6.90
N ILE A 61 16.71 9.91 8.00
CA ILE A 61 15.34 10.43 7.98
C ILE A 61 15.42 11.95 7.90
N TYR A 62 14.75 12.53 6.91
CA TYR A 62 14.70 13.97 6.67
C TYR A 62 13.39 14.61 7.09
N HIS A 63 12.34 13.81 7.17
CA HIS A 63 11.03 14.24 7.62
C HIS A 63 10.26 13.09 8.25
N ASN A 64 9.64 13.37 9.39
CA ASN A 64 8.80 12.43 10.12
C ASN A 64 7.65 13.19 10.78
N THR A 65 6.45 13.02 10.28
CA THR A 65 5.23 13.52 10.93
C THR A 65 4.22 12.38 10.96
N ASN A 66 3.85 11.94 12.17
CA ASN A 66 2.90 10.84 12.39
C ASN A 66 3.25 9.57 11.59
N ALA A 67 4.55 9.36 11.26
CA ALA A 67 4.97 8.32 10.31
C ALA A 67 4.60 6.90 10.75
N ASP A 68 4.39 6.67 12.04
CA ASP A 68 4.02 5.39 12.62
C ASP A 68 2.51 5.26 12.94
N THR A 69 1.73 6.30 12.64
CA THR A 69 0.27 6.25 12.75
C THR A 69 -0.31 5.30 11.71
N ARG A 70 -1.17 4.38 12.16
CA ARG A 70 -1.88 3.46 11.25
C ARG A 70 -2.92 4.21 10.43
N ASN A 71 -2.80 4.09 9.12
CA ASN A 71 -3.66 4.68 8.11
C ASN A 71 -4.15 3.61 7.12
N TYR A 72 -5.23 3.91 6.41
CA TYR A 72 -5.67 3.09 5.29
C TYR A 72 -4.76 3.32 4.08
N PRO A 73 -4.04 2.29 3.59
CA PRO A 73 -3.10 2.47 2.47
C PRO A 73 -3.79 2.77 1.14
N ALA A 74 -5.08 2.47 1.01
CA ALA A 74 -5.76 2.55 -0.27
C ALA A 74 -4.95 1.83 -1.36
N SER A 75 -4.89 2.35 -2.59
CA SER A 75 -4.15 1.71 -3.69
C SER A 75 -2.63 1.68 -3.54
N LEU A 76 -2.04 2.23 -2.46
CA LEU A 76 -0.63 1.95 -2.13
C LEU A 76 -0.41 0.45 -1.85
N THR A 77 -1.45 -0.27 -1.41
CA THR A 77 -1.48 -1.73 -1.28
C THR A 77 -0.95 -2.45 -2.53
N LYS A 78 -1.22 -1.90 -3.72
CA LYS A 78 -0.78 -2.50 -4.99
C LYS A 78 0.74 -2.51 -5.17
N ILE A 79 1.50 -1.76 -4.36
CA ILE A 79 2.97 -1.88 -4.34
C ILE A 79 3.35 -3.27 -3.83
N MET A 80 2.68 -3.78 -2.78
CA MET A 80 2.91 -5.15 -2.30
C MET A 80 2.39 -6.19 -3.30
N THR A 81 1.26 -5.96 -3.95
CA THR A 81 0.76 -6.85 -5.00
C THR A 81 1.78 -6.96 -6.15
N LEU A 82 2.37 -5.84 -6.59
CA LEU A 82 3.45 -5.81 -7.58
C LEU A 82 4.72 -6.50 -7.06
N TYR A 83 5.08 -6.30 -5.80
CA TYR A 83 6.20 -7.00 -5.17
C TYR A 83 6.05 -8.51 -5.27
N MET A 84 4.85 -9.03 -4.94
CA MET A 84 4.56 -10.47 -5.02
C MET A 84 4.59 -11.01 -6.46
N ILE A 85 4.14 -10.21 -7.46
CA ILE A 85 4.30 -10.57 -8.88
C ILE A 85 5.78 -10.62 -9.26
N PHE A 86 6.58 -9.66 -8.81
CA PHE A 86 8.00 -9.59 -9.11
C PHE A 86 8.78 -10.73 -8.45
N ASP A 87 8.38 -11.15 -7.24
CA ASP A 87 8.88 -12.39 -6.63
C ASP A 87 8.55 -13.60 -7.53
N ALA A 88 7.30 -13.73 -7.96
CA ALA A 88 6.88 -14.84 -8.83
C ALA A 88 7.66 -14.90 -10.15
N LEU A 89 7.95 -13.75 -10.75
CA LEU A 89 8.81 -13.64 -11.95
C LEU A 89 10.26 -13.99 -11.63
N LYS A 90 10.82 -13.48 -10.54
CA LYS A 90 12.20 -13.74 -10.10
C LYS A 90 12.46 -15.22 -9.87
N TYR A 91 11.51 -15.90 -9.23
CA TYR A 91 11.61 -17.35 -8.95
C TYR A 91 11.03 -18.22 -10.08
N LYS A 92 10.80 -17.64 -11.29
CA LYS A 92 10.35 -18.36 -12.50
C LYS A 92 9.04 -19.14 -12.32
N LYS A 93 8.19 -18.78 -11.35
CA LYS A 93 6.86 -19.36 -11.15
C LYS A 93 5.86 -18.91 -12.22
N VAL A 94 6.09 -17.70 -12.76
CA VAL A 94 5.41 -17.16 -13.93
C VAL A 94 6.41 -16.45 -14.84
N SER A 95 6.00 -16.19 -16.08
CA SER A 95 6.70 -15.33 -17.04
C SER A 95 5.83 -14.10 -17.37
N MET A 96 6.39 -13.11 -18.05
CA MET A 96 5.64 -11.95 -18.54
C MET A 96 4.47 -12.35 -19.47
N ASN A 97 4.62 -13.47 -20.19
CA ASN A 97 3.62 -14.00 -21.12
C ASN A 97 2.62 -14.95 -20.47
N THR A 98 2.83 -15.36 -19.21
CA THR A 98 1.86 -16.18 -18.47
C THR A 98 0.50 -15.50 -18.46
N LYS A 99 -0.56 -16.25 -18.79
CA LYS A 99 -1.94 -15.76 -18.88
C LYS A 99 -2.70 -16.12 -17.60
N PHE A 100 -3.12 -15.14 -16.84
CA PHE A 100 -3.99 -15.28 -15.66
C PHE A 100 -5.45 -15.37 -16.07
N LYS A 101 -6.21 -16.32 -15.48
CA LYS A 101 -7.65 -16.45 -15.68
C LYS A 101 -8.38 -15.32 -14.94
N ILE A 102 -9.43 -14.79 -15.57
CA ILE A 102 -10.25 -13.71 -15.01
C ILE A 102 -11.55 -14.30 -14.48
N SER A 103 -11.76 -14.21 -13.18
CA SER A 103 -12.96 -14.70 -12.50
C SER A 103 -14.13 -13.73 -12.62
N LYS A 104 -15.37 -14.24 -12.42
CA LYS A 104 -16.57 -13.39 -12.24
C LYS A 104 -16.41 -12.42 -11.06
N ARG A 105 -15.72 -12.82 -9.97
CA ARG A 105 -15.44 -11.97 -8.82
C ARG A 105 -14.55 -10.77 -9.18
N ALA A 106 -13.48 -11.01 -9.94
CA ALA A 106 -12.56 -9.96 -10.38
C ALA A 106 -13.30 -8.87 -11.21
N THR A 107 -14.19 -9.26 -12.12
CA THR A 107 -14.93 -8.30 -12.97
C THR A 107 -15.92 -7.42 -12.21
N ARG A 108 -16.37 -7.87 -11.03
CA ARG A 108 -17.31 -7.12 -10.16
C ARG A 108 -16.62 -6.09 -9.26
N GLN A 109 -15.26 -6.00 -9.29
CA GLN A 109 -14.55 -5.03 -8.47
C GLN A 109 -14.95 -3.59 -8.85
N PRO A 110 -15.10 -2.71 -7.85
CA PRO A 110 -15.43 -1.29 -8.11
C PRO A 110 -14.27 -0.57 -8.83
N PRO A 111 -14.53 0.55 -9.49
CA PRO A 111 -13.50 1.39 -10.10
C PRO A 111 -12.41 1.83 -9.08
N SER A 112 -11.17 2.06 -9.53
CA SER A 112 -10.61 2.04 -10.87
C SER A 112 -10.38 0.61 -11.39
N LYS A 113 -10.71 0.32 -12.66
CA LYS A 113 -10.58 -1.03 -13.25
C LYS A 113 -10.37 -0.98 -14.77
N LEU A 114 -9.97 -2.09 -15.38
CA LEU A 114 -9.86 -2.25 -16.82
C LEU A 114 -11.16 -2.68 -17.48
N ASN A 115 -12.20 -3.04 -16.71
CA ASN A 115 -13.45 -3.67 -17.18
C ASN A 115 -13.18 -5.01 -17.90
N LEU A 116 -12.46 -5.90 -17.21
CA LEU A 116 -12.12 -7.22 -17.72
C LEU A 116 -13.36 -8.08 -17.93
N THR A 117 -13.30 -9.02 -18.90
CA THR A 117 -14.36 -9.98 -19.20
C THR A 117 -14.12 -11.29 -18.45
N ALA A 118 -15.10 -11.78 -17.71
CA ALA A 118 -15.02 -13.06 -17.01
C ALA A 118 -14.78 -14.24 -17.99
N GLY A 119 -14.00 -15.23 -17.58
CA GLY A 119 -13.62 -16.36 -18.43
C GLY A 119 -12.45 -16.08 -19.37
N SER A 120 -12.18 -14.82 -19.69
CA SER A 120 -11.02 -14.45 -20.50
C SER A 120 -9.71 -14.47 -19.70
N LYS A 121 -8.60 -14.11 -20.34
CA LYS A 121 -7.25 -14.14 -19.74
C LYS A 121 -6.55 -12.80 -19.94
N ILE A 122 -5.68 -12.43 -19.00
CA ILE A 122 -4.76 -11.28 -19.10
C ILE A 122 -3.32 -11.75 -18.86
N THR A 123 -2.35 -11.25 -19.63
CA THR A 123 -0.94 -11.57 -19.41
C THR A 123 -0.41 -10.90 -18.14
N VAL A 124 0.59 -11.51 -17.50
CA VAL A 124 1.32 -10.91 -16.37
C VAL A 124 1.85 -9.54 -16.72
N LYS A 125 2.42 -9.38 -17.93
CA LYS A 125 2.89 -8.09 -18.47
C LYS A 125 1.79 -7.02 -18.41
N ASN A 126 0.62 -7.29 -18.97
CA ASN A 126 -0.49 -6.34 -18.98
C ASN A 126 -1.05 -6.10 -17.57
N ALA A 127 -1.07 -7.11 -16.71
CA ALA A 127 -1.48 -6.97 -15.32
C ALA A 127 -0.55 -5.99 -14.56
N ILE A 128 0.76 -6.09 -14.73
CA ILE A 128 1.74 -5.18 -14.13
C ILE A 128 1.47 -3.74 -14.57
N PHE A 129 1.38 -3.49 -15.89
CA PHE A 129 1.12 -2.14 -16.40
C PHE A 129 -0.22 -1.57 -15.94
N ALA A 130 -1.26 -2.39 -15.89
CA ALA A 130 -2.58 -1.98 -15.39
C ALA A 130 -2.55 -1.60 -13.90
N LEU A 131 -1.81 -2.35 -13.06
CA LEU A 131 -1.63 -2.03 -11.64
C LEU A 131 -0.85 -0.73 -11.44
N ILE A 132 0.20 -0.50 -12.22
CA ILE A 132 1.06 0.69 -12.14
C ILE A 132 0.31 1.94 -12.60
N THR A 133 -0.29 1.92 -13.78
CA THR A 133 -0.87 3.11 -14.42
C THR A 133 -2.30 3.35 -14.01
N LYS A 134 -3.22 2.42 -14.35
CA LYS A 134 -4.66 2.54 -14.08
C LYS A 134 -5.01 2.24 -12.62
N SER A 135 -4.09 1.61 -11.86
CA SER A 135 -4.41 1.17 -10.50
C SER A 135 -5.60 0.20 -10.44
N ALA A 136 -5.72 -0.70 -11.42
CA ALA A 136 -6.89 -1.51 -11.69
C ALA A 136 -7.21 -2.50 -10.54
N ASN A 137 -8.40 -2.39 -9.96
CA ASN A 137 -8.85 -3.24 -8.84
C ASN A 137 -9.20 -4.66 -9.30
N ASP A 138 -9.85 -4.78 -10.46
CA ASP A 138 -10.15 -6.07 -11.09
C ASP A 138 -8.87 -6.87 -11.37
N VAL A 139 -7.82 -6.21 -11.88
CA VAL A 139 -6.52 -6.83 -12.12
C VAL A 139 -5.84 -7.25 -10.81
N ALA A 140 -5.96 -6.46 -9.74
CA ALA A 140 -5.40 -6.83 -8.44
C ALA A 140 -6.03 -8.12 -7.91
N THR A 141 -7.37 -8.27 -8.04
CA THR A 141 -8.08 -9.49 -7.68
C THR A 141 -7.66 -10.67 -8.57
N VAL A 142 -7.54 -10.46 -9.90
CA VAL A 142 -7.01 -11.51 -10.82
C VAL A 142 -5.64 -12.01 -10.37
N VAL A 143 -4.72 -11.11 -10.07
CA VAL A 143 -3.38 -11.48 -9.58
C VAL A 143 -3.47 -12.29 -8.30
N ALA A 144 -4.27 -11.82 -7.34
CA ALA A 144 -4.42 -12.48 -6.05
C ALA A 144 -4.98 -13.90 -6.17
N GLU A 145 -5.97 -14.11 -7.03
CA GLU A 145 -6.58 -15.42 -7.25
C GLU A 145 -5.63 -16.38 -7.97
N ASN A 146 -4.87 -15.91 -8.96
CA ASN A 146 -3.95 -16.75 -9.73
C ASN A 146 -2.66 -17.08 -8.96
N LEU A 147 -2.13 -16.17 -8.13
CA LEU A 147 -0.91 -16.41 -7.36
C LEU A 147 -1.17 -16.96 -5.97
N GLY A 148 -2.32 -16.67 -5.37
CA GLY A 148 -2.65 -17.04 -4.00
C GLY A 148 -3.79 -18.04 -3.89
N LYS A 149 -4.28 -18.64 -5.00
CA LYS A 149 -5.47 -19.49 -5.06
C LYS A 149 -6.78 -18.76 -4.64
N SER A 150 -6.68 -17.78 -3.75
CA SER A 150 -7.76 -16.87 -3.35
C SER A 150 -7.20 -15.53 -2.89
N GLU A 151 -8.00 -14.45 -3.02
CA GLU A 151 -7.58 -13.13 -2.56
C GLU A 151 -7.35 -13.10 -1.04
N ARG A 152 -8.14 -13.87 -0.27
CA ARG A 152 -7.95 -13.99 1.19
C ARG A 152 -6.58 -14.59 1.54
N ASN A 153 -6.21 -15.68 0.87
CA ASN A 153 -4.91 -16.32 1.08
C ASN A 153 -3.77 -15.40 0.61
N PHE A 154 -3.90 -14.80 -0.57
CA PHE A 154 -2.93 -13.85 -1.08
C PHE A 154 -2.68 -12.68 -0.11
N ALA A 155 -3.74 -12.13 0.50
CA ALA A 155 -3.62 -11.06 1.51
C ALA A 155 -2.87 -11.53 2.78
N LYS A 156 -3.03 -12.79 3.19
CA LYS A 156 -2.22 -13.39 4.27
C LYS A 156 -0.74 -13.46 3.87
N LEU A 157 -0.45 -13.91 2.66
CA LEU A 157 0.91 -13.97 2.11
C LEU A 157 1.53 -12.57 2.00
N MET A 158 0.78 -11.57 1.51
CA MET A 158 1.21 -10.16 1.51
C MET A 158 1.56 -9.67 2.91
N THR A 159 0.77 -10.01 3.92
CA THR A 159 1.03 -9.62 5.33
C THR A 159 2.26 -10.34 5.88
N LYS A 160 2.44 -11.62 5.58
CA LYS A 160 3.65 -12.39 5.95
C LYS A 160 4.90 -11.77 5.31
N LYS A 161 4.84 -11.43 4.02
CA LYS A 161 5.91 -10.74 3.29
C LYS A 161 6.20 -9.36 3.91
N ALA A 162 5.17 -8.57 4.23
CA ALA A 162 5.34 -7.27 4.88
C ALA A 162 6.13 -7.38 6.19
N LYS A 163 5.77 -8.33 7.05
CA LYS A 163 6.51 -8.59 8.31
C LYS A 163 7.97 -8.93 8.05
N LYS A 164 8.28 -9.79 7.06
CA LYS A 164 9.67 -10.13 6.68
C LYS A 164 10.46 -8.93 6.15
N LEU A 165 9.79 -7.96 5.54
CA LEU A 165 10.41 -6.73 5.09
C LEU A 165 10.57 -5.68 6.22
N GLY A 166 10.14 -5.97 7.45
CA GLY A 166 10.20 -5.05 8.58
C GLY A 166 9.00 -4.09 8.68
N MET A 167 7.92 -4.34 7.92
CA MET A 167 6.68 -3.55 7.99
C MET A 167 5.79 -4.03 9.14
N THR A 168 6.24 -3.78 10.38
CA THR A 168 5.66 -4.38 11.59
C THR A 168 4.24 -3.91 11.92
N ARG A 169 3.84 -2.75 11.39
CA ARG A 169 2.53 -2.12 11.64
C ARG A 169 1.56 -2.27 10.47
N THR A 170 1.88 -3.13 9.47
CA THR A 170 1.10 -3.32 8.24
C THR A 170 0.37 -4.66 8.23
N ILE A 171 -0.93 -4.59 7.89
CA ILE A 171 -1.80 -5.74 7.65
C ILE A 171 -2.53 -5.52 6.33
N PHE A 172 -2.45 -6.48 5.41
CA PHE A 172 -3.22 -6.51 4.18
C PHE A 172 -4.43 -7.44 4.32
N LYS A 173 -5.57 -7.04 3.74
CA LYS A 173 -6.84 -7.80 3.72
C LYS A 173 -7.35 -8.08 2.31
N ASN A 174 -6.83 -7.36 1.31
CA ASN A 174 -7.06 -7.58 -0.11
C ASN A 174 -5.85 -7.09 -0.93
N ALA A 175 -5.85 -7.40 -2.22
CA ALA A 175 -4.74 -7.05 -3.12
C ALA A 175 -4.84 -5.65 -3.73
N SER A 176 -5.99 -5.01 -3.63
CA SER A 176 -6.30 -3.76 -4.34
C SER A 176 -6.15 -2.50 -3.48
N GLY A 177 -6.35 -2.61 -2.18
CA GLY A 177 -6.46 -1.48 -1.27
C GLY A 177 -7.89 -0.94 -1.13
N LEU A 178 -8.89 -1.67 -1.60
CA LEU A 178 -10.29 -1.36 -1.36
C LEU A 178 -10.60 -1.35 0.14
N PRO A 179 -11.63 -0.60 0.57
CA PRO A 179 -11.95 -0.43 1.98
C PRO A 179 -12.10 -1.74 2.75
N ASN A 180 -11.35 -1.85 3.83
CA ASN A 180 -11.45 -2.89 4.84
C ASN A 180 -10.89 -2.36 6.15
N ARG A 181 -11.69 -2.41 7.25
CA ARG A 181 -11.30 -1.82 8.55
C ARG A 181 -9.98 -2.39 9.11
N GLY A 182 -9.67 -3.65 8.80
CA GLY A 182 -8.43 -4.30 9.25
C GLY A 182 -7.23 -4.11 8.32
N GLN A 183 -7.37 -3.41 7.18
CA GLN A 183 -6.29 -3.14 6.24
C GLN A 183 -5.60 -1.83 6.58
N LEU A 184 -4.49 -1.91 7.28
CA LEU A 184 -3.78 -0.75 7.84
C LEU A 184 -2.29 -0.81 7.49
N SER A 185 -1.69 0.37 7.35
CA SER A 185 -0.24 0.55 7.19
C SER A 185 0.20 1.89 7.76
N THR A 186 1.51 2.18 7.71
CA THR A 186 2.08 3.45 8.16
C THR A 186 2.93 4.09 7.07
N ALA A 187 3.23 5.38 7.19
CA ALA A 187 4.09 6.06 6.22
C ALA A 187 5.51 5.47 6.23
N ARG A 188 6.03 5.10 7.40
CA ARG A 188 7.32 4.42 7.53
C ARG A 188 7.31 3.06 6.84
N ASP A 189 6.30 2.22 7.09
CA ASP A 189 6.19 0.90 6.47
C ASP A 189 6.06 0.99 4.94
N MET A 190 5.30 1.97 4.43
CA MET A 190 5.21 2.19 2.98
C MET A 190 6.53 2.67 2.36
N ALA A 191 7.32 3.45 3.07
CA ALA A 191 8.68 3.81 2.64
C ALA A 191 9.60 2.57 2.64
N THR A 192 9.51 1.73 3.67
CA THR A 192 10.22 0.43 3.73
C THR A 192 9.87 -0.44 2.53
N LEU A 193 8.59 -0.53 2.16
CA LEU A 193 8.16 -1.28 0.98
C LEU A 193 8.70 -0.66 -0.32
N GLY A 194 8.69 0.68 -0.43
CA GLY A 194 9.24 1.40 -1.58
C GLY A 194 10.75 1.15 -1.78
N MET A 195 11.52 1.13 -0.69
CA MET A 195 12.94 0.77 -0.72
C MET A 195 13.13 -0.72 -1.06
N ALA A 196 12.34 -1.60 -0.44
CA ALA A 196 12.47 -3.04 -0.61
C ALA A 196 12.17 -3.49 -2.05
N ILE A 197 11.11 -2.96 -2.69
CA ILE A 197 10.75 -3.34 -4.05
C ILE A 197 11.84 -2.91 -5.05
N ARG A 198 12.48 -1.77 -4.84
CA ARG A 198 13.60 -1.34 -5.66
C ARG A 198 14.85 -2.20 -5.44
N LYS A 199 15.22 -2.44 -4.17
CA LYS A 199 16.41 -3.23 -3.81
C LYS A 199 16.32 -4.67 -4.33
N ASN A 200 15.16 -5.32 -4.15
CA ASN A 200 15.00 -6.75 -4.42
C ASN A 200 14.60 -7.05 -5.87
N HIS A 201 14.06 -6.04 -6.58
CA HIS A 201 13.54 -6.14 -7.96
C HIS A 201 13.98 -4.96 -8.84
N PRO A 202 15.28 -4.62 -8.94
CA PRO A 202 15.76 -3.40 -9.60
C PRO A 202 15.36 -3.33 -11.08
N ASN A 203 15.33 -4.46 -11.78
CA ASN A 203 14.95 -4.54 -13.20
C ASN A 203 13.45 -4.26 -13.39
N PHE A 204 12.58 -4.77 -12.52
CA PHE A 204 11.14 -4.52 -12.59
C PHE A 204 10.76 -3.16 -12.02
N PHE A 205 11.54 -2.61 -11.09
CA PHE A 205 11.31 -1.27 -10.54
C PHE A 205 11.27 -0.19 -11.64
N LYS A 206 12.05 -0.36 -12.70
CA LYS A 206 12.05 0.56 -13.86
C LYS A 206 10.68 0.73 -14.50
N LEU A 207 9.76 -0.24 -14.35
CA LEU A 207 8.41 -0.20 -14.90
C LEU A 207 7.54 0.88 -14.24
N PHE A 208 7.86 1.31 -13.01
CA PHE A 208 7.11 2.37 -12.32
C PHE A 208 7.23 3.74 -13.00
N LYS A 209 8.23 3.95 -13.87
CA LYS A 209 8.35 5.16 -14.72
C LYS A 209 7.29 5.25 -15.83
N THR A 210 6.51 4.19 -16.07
CA THR A 210 5.53 4.14 -17.15
C THR A 210 4.47 5.20 -16.99
N LYS A 211 4.42 6.17 -17.91
CA LYS A 211 3.45 7.28 -17.91
C LYS A 211 2.07 6.85 -18.40
N SER A 212 2.00 5.92 -19.33
CA SER A 212 0.75 5.35 -19.85
C SER A 212 0.99 3.99 -20.48
N PHE A 213 -0.08 3.19 -20.65
CA PHE A 213 -0.05 1.98 -21.46
C PHE A 213 -1.37 1.80 -22.20
N VAL A 214 -1.35 1.01 -23.27
CA VAL A 214 -2.53 0.70 -24.08
C VAL A 214 -2.96 -0.74 -23.80
N TYR A 215 -4.24 -0.93 -23.54
CA TYR A 215 -4.84 -2.25 -23.38
C TYR A 215 -6.15 -2.32 -24.17
N LYS A 216 -6.25 -3.26 -25.11
CA LYS A 216 -7.40 -3.41 -26.02
C LYS A 216 -7.81 -2.08 -26.68
N GLY A 217 -6.84 -1.34 -27.24
CA GLY A 217 -7.07 -0.05 -27.92
C GLY A 217 -7.25 1.15 -26.98
N ILE A 218 -7.46 0.95 -25.66
CA ILE A 218 -7.70 2.04 -24.71
C ILE A 218 -6.38 2.44 -24.05
N LYS A 219 -6.06 3.76 -24.09
CA LYS A 219 -4.90 4.34 -23.40
C LYS A 219 -5.24 4.68 -21.95
N TYR A 220 -4.44 4.17 -21.03
CA TYR A 220 -4.54 4.43 -19.58
C TYR A 220 -3.32 5.23 -19.11
N THR A 221 -3.56 6.40 -18.52
CA THR A 221 -2.51 7.29 -17.99
C THR A 221 -2.22 6.97 -16.52
N ASN A 222 -0.96 7.10 -16.13
CA ASN A 222 -0.55 6.91 -14.73
C ASN A 222 -1.10 8.04 -13.85
N HIS A 223 -1.61 7.68 -12.68
CA HIS A 223 -2.14 8.62 -11.70
C HIS A 223 -1.04 9.39 -10.92
N ASN A 224 0.22 9.02 -11.07
CA ASN A 224 1.36 9.71 -10.45
C ASN A 224 1.84 10.87 -11.32
N ASN A 225 1.30 12.06 -11.08
CA ASN A 225 1.63 13.26 -11.84
C ASN A 225 3.10 13.68 -11.71
N LEU A 226 3.80 13.29 -10.61
CA LEU A 226 5.21 13.63 -10.41
C LEU A 226 6.12 13.03 -11.49
N LEU A 227 5.72 11.92 -12.16
CA LEU A 227 6.49 11.29 -13.24
C LEU A 227 6.75 12.21 -14.45
N GLY A 228 5.98 13.28 -14.60
CA GLY A 228 6.16 14.25 -15.70
C GLY A 228 6.52 15.66 -15.22
N SER A 229 6.26 15.96 -13.93
CA SER A 229 6.34 17.33 -13.39
C SER A 229 7.45 17.55 -12.37
N TYR A 230 8.10 16.49 -11.87
CA TYR A 230 9.18 16.61 -10.89
C TYR A 230 10.41 15.80 -11.33
N SER A 231 11.49 16.48 -11.64
CA SER A 231 12.73 15.89 -12.15
C SER A 231 13.28 14.80 -11.24
N GLY A 232 13.75 13.70 -11.82
CA GLY A 232 14.29 12.55 -11.10
C GLY A 232 13.24 11.58 -10.56
N THR A 233 11.93 11.83 -10.72
CA THR A 233 10.88 10.91 -10.29
C THR A 233 10.87 9.65 -11.15
N ASP A 234 10.92 8.49 -10.50
CA ASP A 234 10.88 7.18 -11.15
C ASP A 234 9.85 6.20 -10.55
N GLY A 235 8.98 6.69 -9.66
CA GLY A 235 7.90 5.91 -9.05
C GLY A 235 7.21 6.68 -7.92
N ILE A 236 6.33 6.05 -7.11
CA ILE A 236 5.96 4.63 -7.20
C ILE A 236 4.45 4.51 -7.42
N LYS A 237 3.62 5.01 -6.45
CA LYS A 237 2.17 4.78 -6.50
C LYS A 237 1.36 5.83 -5.75
N THR A 238 0.18 6.16 -6.30
CA THR A 238 -0.87 6.95 -5.64
C THR A 238 -1.96 6.04 -5.06
N GLY A 239 -2.69 6.55 -4.07
CA GLY A 239 -3.86 5.89 -3.50
C GLY A 239 -4.92 6.91 -3.08
N TYR A 240 -6.18 6.51 -3.12
CA TYR A 240 -7.29 7.29 -2.62
C TYR A 240 -8.45 6.39 -2.19
N THR A 241 -9.03 6.70 -1.06
CA THR A 241 -10.38 6.33 -0.63
C THR A 241 -10.91 7.48 0.23
N ASN A 242 -12.22 7.58 0.40
CA ASN A 242 -12.80 8.61 1.27
C ASN A 242 -12.18 8.59 2.68
N ALA A 243 -11.98 7.39 3.24
CA ALA A 243 -11.41 7.23 4.58
C ALA A 243 -9.89 7.47 4.67
N SER A 244 -9.14 7.35 3.55
CA SER A 244 -7.68 7.54 3.56
C SER A 244 -7.24 8.93 3.11
N GLY A 245 -8.10 9.69 2.41
CA GLY A 245 -7.65 10.83 1.64
C GLY A 245 -6.70 10.44 0.50
N PHE A 246 -6.02 11.41 -0.08
CA PHE A 246 -5.08 11.23 -1.19
C PHE A 246 -3.69 10.88 -0.68
N ASN A 247 -3.20 9.70 -1.05
CA ASN A 247 -1.92 9.14 -0.63
C ASN A 247 -0.92 9.08 -1.79
N LEU A 248 0.38 9.07 -1.46
CA LEU A 248 1.46 8.93 -2.44
C LEU A 248 2.69 8.28 -1.79
N VAL A 249 3.27 7.31 -2.45
CA VAL A 249 4.68 6.92 -2.29
C VAL A 249 5.42 7.39 -3.52
N ALA A 250 6.40 8.26 -3.33
CA ALA A 250 7.27 8.77 -4.40
C ALA A 250 8.69 8.25 -4.23
N SER A 251 9.33 7.94 -5.35
CA SER A 251 10.76 7.70 -5.45
C SER A 251 11.38 8.72 -6.39
N VAL A 252 12.42 9.37 -5.94
CA VAL A 252 13.11 10.41 -6.70
C VAL A 252 14.62 10.21 -6.57
N GLU A 253 15.31 10.22 -7.70
CA GLU A 253 16.77 10.14 -7.76
C GLU A 253 17.36 11.37 -8.45
N ARG A 254 18.31 12.01 -7.78
CA ARG A 254 19.10 13.12 -8.34
C ARG A 254 20.54 13.00 -7.84
N ASN A 255 21.51 13.16 -8.75
CA ASN A 255 22.94 13.19 -8.40
C ASN A 255 23.39 11.98 -7.57
N GLY A 256 22.89 10.77 -7.88
CA GLY A 256 23.19 9.55 -7.15
C GLY A 256 22.53 9.42 -5.77
N GLN A 257 21.74 10.43 -5.37
CA GLN A 257 20.98 10.41 -4.12
C GLN A 257 19.52 10.03 -4.39
N ARG A 258 19.06 9.00 -3.70
CA ARG A 258 17.68 8.53 -3.83
C ARG A 258 16.89 8.78 -2.57
N ILE A 259 15.70 9.35 -2.78
CA ILE A 259 14.73 9.64 -1.73
C ILE A 259 13.47 8.85 -1.94
N ILE A 260 12.96 8.28 -0.87
CA ILE A 260 11.59 7.76 -0.79
C ILE A 260 10.79 8.71 0.09
N GLY A 261 9.73 9.29 -0.49
CA GLY A 261 8.77 10.13 0.22
C GLY A 261 7.41 9.44 0.30
N VAL A 262 6.73 9.57 1.44
CA VAL A 262 5.37 9.06 1.65
C VAL A 262 4.50 10.16 2.23
N VAL A 263 3.30 10.33 1.69
CA VAL A 263 2.24 11.21 2.21
C VAL A 263 0.94 10.43 2.29
N PHE A 264 0.29 10.49 3.45
CA PHE A 264 -1.07 10.02 3.70
C PHE A 264 -2.00 11.19 4.03
N GLY A 265 -3.29 11.05 3.72
CA GLY A 265 -4.32 11.95 4.20
C GLY A 265 -4.41 13.31 3.49
N GLY A 266 -3.92 13.43 2.27
CA GLY A 266 -4.07 14.66 1.49
C GLY A 266 -5.54 14.97 1.18
N LYS A 267 -5.96 16.24 1.28
CA LYS A 267 -7.35 16.66 1.00
C LYS A 267 -7.70 16.58 -0.50
N LYS A 268 -6.76 16.87 -1.39
CA LYS A 268 -6.90 16.81 -2.86
C LYS A 268 -5.62 16.25 -3.48
N ALA A 269 -5.70 15.61 -4.65
CA ALA A 269 -4.53 15.09 -5.37
C ALA A 269 -3.46 16.19 -5.58
N ARG A 270 -3.88 17.36 -6.08
CA ARG A 270 -2.99 18.50 -6.34
C ARG A 270 -2.30 19.02 -5.07
N SER A 271 -3.00 19.10 -3.93
CA SER A 271 -2.39 19.56 -2.67
C SER A 271 -1.41 18.53 -2.11
N ARG A 272 -1.73 17.22 -2.23
CA ARG A 272 -0.81 16.12 -1.90
C ARG A 272 0.48 16.21 -2.73
N ASP A 273 0.36 16.41 -4.05
CA ASP A 273 1.52 16.52 -4.96
C ASP A 273 2.37 17.73 -4.61
N LYS A 274 1.76 18.92 -4.41
CA LYS A 274 2.47 20.13 -3.98
C LYS A 274 3.20 19.92 -2.65
N HIS A 275 2.55 19.23 -1.70
CA HIS A 275 3.16 18.94 -0.40
C HIS A 275 4.35 17.99 -0.53
N MET A 276 4.23 16.92 -1.30
CA MET A 276 5.35 16.01 -1.59
C MET A 276 6.53 16.76 -2.22
N ILE A 277 6.28 17.62 -3.21
CA ILE A 277 7.32 18.42 -3.85
C ILE A 277 8.00 19.35 -2.82
N LYS A 278 7.24 19.98 -1.91
CA LYS A 278 7.81 20.81 -0.84
C LYS A 278 8.77 20.03 0.06
N LEU A 279 8.37 18.81 0.46
CA LEU A 279 9.20 17.92 1.27
C LEU A 279 10.47 17.49 0.53
N LEU A 280 10.35 17.09 -0.74
CA LEU A 280 11.48 16.69 -1.58
C LEU A 280 12.44 17.85 -1.84
N ASN A 281 11.93 19.06 -2.13
CA ASN A 281 12.76 20.25 -2.32
C ASN A 281 13.54 20.61 -1.06
N LYS A 282 12.91 20.51 0.13
CA LYS A 282 13.62 20.75 1.40
C LYS A 282 14.81 19.81 1.54
N TYR A 283 14.64 18.53 1.17
CA TYR A 283 15.71 17.55 1.18
C TYR A 283 16.83 17.90 0.18
N PHE A 284 16.49 18.09 -1.10
CA PHE A 284 17.50 18.32 -2.16
C PHE A 284 18.23 19.66 -2.03
N LYS A 285 17.73 20.61 -1.23
CA LYS A 285 18.46 21.83 -0.83
C LYS A 285 19.56 21.55 0.19
N THR A 286 19.41 20.52 1.02
CA THR A 286 20.35 20.18 2.09
C THR A 286 21.41 19.16 1.67
N VAL A 287 21.30 18.59 0.47
CA VAL A 287 22.23 17.59 -0.05
C VAL A 287 23.09 18.23 -1.14
N PRO A 288 24.42 18.16 -1.05
CA PRO A 288 25.33 18.66 -2.10
C PRO A 288 24.98 18.05 -3.47
N SER A 289 25.04 18.84 -4.51
CA SER A 289 24.67 18.43 -5.88
C SER A 289 25.59 17.38 -6.50
N LYS A 290 26.73 17.08 -5.87
CA LYS A 290 27.65 15.99 -6.26
C LYS A 290 28.05 15.20 -5.03
N PRO A 291 28.13 13.85 -5.09
CA PRO A 291 28.89 13.12 -4.11
C PRO A 291 30.33 13.65 -4.20
N LEU A 292 30.89 14.10 -3.09
CA LEU A 292 32.32 14.38 -2.99
C LEU A 292 33.08 13.03 -3.08
N VAL A 293 33.09 12.40 -4.23
CA VAL A 293 34.14 11.47 -4.57
C VAL A 293 35.31 12.38 -4.93
N ARG A 294 36.09 12.74 -3.91
CA ARG A 294 37.41 13.29 -4.12
C ARG A 294 38.23 12.16 -4.74
N ILE A 295 38.24 12.08 -6.06
CA ILE A 295 39.24 11.28 -6.76
C ILE A 295 40.54 11.96 -6.40
N ALA A 296 41.35 11.34 -5.49
CA ALA A 296 42.67 11.81 -5.18
C ALA A 296 43.40 11.97 -6.53
N LYS A 297 43.96 13.16 -6.77
CA LYS A 297 44.74 13.38 -7.98
C LYS A 297 45.88 12.38 -7.96
N PRO A 298 46.36 11.88 -9.12
CA PRO A 298 47.45 10.92 -9.18
C PRO A 298 48.71 11.34 -8.39
N SER A 299 48.91 12.67 -8.19
CA SER A 299 49.96 13.26 -7.37
C SER A 299 49.72 13.13 -5.87
N GLU A 300 48.54 12.78 -5.37
CA GLU A 300 48.20 12.62 -3.96
C GLU A 300 48.21 11.15 -3.50
N LEU A 301 48.53 10.21 -4.41
CA LEU A 301 48.71 8.81 -4.06
C LEU A 301 50.07 8.61 -3.40
N PRO A 302 50.15 7.88 -2.27
CA PRO A 302 51.45 7.56 -1.64
C PRO A 302 52.37 6.88 -2.64
N LYS A 303 53.60 7.38 -2.81
CA LYS A 303 54.60 6.85 -3.75
C LYS A 303 55.06 5.41 -3.43
N ASN A 304 54.75 4.92 -2.22
CA ASN A 304 55.04 3.56 -1.78
C ASN A 304 53.74 2.76 -1.65
N ARG A 305 53.34 2.06 -2.70
CA ARG A 305 52.43 0.92 -2.56
C ARG A 305 53.20 -0.24 -1.99
N PRO A 306 52.78 -0.87 -0.85
CA PRO A 306 53.34 -2.16 -0.50
C PRO A 306 53.08 -3.13 -1.65
N LYS A 307 54.11 -3.80 -2.16
CA LYS A 307 53.96 -4.88 -3.13
C LYS A 307 53.07 -5.93 -2.48
N LEU A 308 51.86 -6.15 -3.05
CA LEU A 308 51.04 -7.30 -2.70
C LEU A 308 51.80 -8.55 -3.12
N THR A 309 52.51 -9.16 -2.18
CA THR A 309 53.02 -10.54 -2.33
C THR A 309 51.80 -11.43 -2.36
N VAL A 310 51.47 -11.94 -3.56
CA VAL A 310 50.50 -13.01 -3.71
C VAL A 310 51.10 -14.24 -3.02
N VAL A 311 50.63 -14.52 -1.82
CA VAL A 311 50.89 -15.80 -1.17
C VAL A 311 49.93 -16.79 -1.85
N GLU A 312 50.47 -17.53 -2.83
CA GLU A 312 49.80 -18.73 -3.34
C GLU A 312 49.73 -19.76 -2.21
N LYS A 313 48.64 -19.75 -1.46
CA LYS A 313 48.31 -20.85 -0.58
C LYS A 313 47.58 -21.93 -1.36
N ASN A 314 48.29 -23.04 -1.52
CA ASN A 314 47.81 -24.33 -2.02
C ASN A 314 46.35 -24.62 -1.66
N ILE A 315 45.46 -24.54 -2.63
CA ILE A 315 44.13 -25.15 -2.59
C ILE A 315 44.25 -26.51 -3.29
N LYS A 316 44.83 -27.48 -2.61
CA LYS A 316 44.60 -28.90 -2.90
C LYS A 316 43.85 -29.49 -1.71
N ASN A 317 42.77 -30.21 -2.05
CA ASN A 317 41.94 -31.07 -1.18
C ASN A 317 40.83 -30.40 -0.36
N PHE A 318 39.72 -30.09 -1.05
CA PHE A 318 38.38 -30.21 -0.45
C PHE A 318 37.46 -30.94 -1.42
N SER A 319 37.40 -32.25 -1.25
CA SER A 319 36.36 -33.09 -1.85
C SER A 319 35.10 -33.00 -1.01
N ILE A 320 34.01 -32.42 -1.60
CA ILE A 320 32.67 -32.45 -1.01
C ILE A 320 32.01 -33.74 -1.51
N PRO A 321 31.59 -34.67 -0.65
CA PRO A 321 30.84 -35.83 -1.08
C PRO A 321 29.43 -35.41 -1.54
N PRO A 322 28.88 -36.00 -2.59
CA PRO A 322 27.52 -35.72 -3.03
C PRO A 322 26.50 -36.32 -2.04
N LYS A 323 25.78 -35.44 -1.33
CA LYS A 323 24.65 -35.87 -0.52
C LYS A 323 23.44 -36.06 -1.45
N VAL A 324 23.19 -37.30 -1.83
CA VAL A 324 21.96 -37.71 -2.50
C VAL A 324 20.82 -37.57 -1.48
N VAL A 325 19.96 -36.59 -1.67
CA VAL A 325 18.70 -36.48 -0.93
C VAL A 325 17.61 -37.11 -1.79
N ASN A 326 17.17 -38.30 -1.42
CA ASN A 326 15.93 -38.89 -1.95
C ASN A 326 14.75 -38.01 -1.52
N ILE A 327 14.15 -37.31 -2.46
CA ILE A 327 12.90 -36.56 -2.25
C ILE A 327 11.73 -37.52 -2.55
N SER A 328 11.16 -38.11 -1.50
CA SER A 328 9.84 -38.69 -1.58
C SER A 328 8.81 -37.59 -1.79
N SER A 329 7.94 -37.80 -2.79
CA SER A 329 6.86 -36.88 -3.18
C SER A 329 5.87 -36.67 -2.03
N SER A 330 5.85 -35.49 -1.44
CA SER A 330 4.74 -34.97 -0.65
C SER A 330 4.30 -33.61 -1.17
N ASN A 331 3.02 -33.47 -1.43
CA ASN A 331 2.30 -32.35 -2.06
C ASN A 331 2.24 -31.03 -1.23
N SER A 332 3.27 -30.67 -0.45
CA SER A 332 3.26 -29.50 0.44
C SER A 332 4.18 -28.33 0.03
N LEU A 333 4.90 -28.43 -1.10
CA LEU A 333 5.96 -27.46 -1.48
C LEU A 333 5.49 -26.27 -2.31
N GLN A 334 4.17 -26.04 -2.47
CA GLN A 334 3.66 -24.97 -3.37
C GLN A 334 3.57 -23.56 -2.76
N ASP A 335 3.64 -23.42 -1.43
CA ASP A 335 3.44 -22.15 -0.75
C ASP A 335 4.73 -21.50 -0.20
N ASP A 336 5.87 -22.17 -0.25
CA ASP A 336 7.11 -21.71 0.41
C ASP A 336 7.89 -20.61 -0.33
N TRP A 337 7.63 -20.37 -1.60
CA TRP A 337 8.36 -19.38 -2.39
C TRP A 337 7.92 -17.92 -2.14
N PHE A 338 6.78 -17.70 -1.47
CA PHE A 338 6.39 -16.39 -0.95
C PHE A 338 7.05 -16.09 0.41
N ILE A 339 7.75 -17.04 0.98
CA ILE A 339 8.30 -16.96 2.31
C ILE A 339 9.76 -16.37 2.28
#